data_52407a6111fd752bb6c813dcd71a8f2a
#
_entry.id   52407a6111fd752bb6c813dcd71a8f2a
#
_cell.length_a   1.000
_cell.length_b   1.000
_cell.length_c   1.000
_cell.angle_alpha   90.00
_cell.angle_beta   90.00
_cell.angle_gamma   90.00
#
_symmetry.space_group_name_H-M   'P 1'
#
loop_
_entity.id
_entity.type
_entity.pdbx_description
1 polymer ?
#
loop_
_entity_poly.entity_id
_entity_poly.type
_entity_poly.pdbx_seq_one_letter_code
_entity_poly.pdbx_strand_id
1 'polypeptide(L)'
;MTKLYYEDQYMKEFKGEIIEVKELDGKFHILLEQTAFFPGGGGQMGDLGLIDGIKVLDVYEEEGKVYHVLEKEPKKLKNLQCELDWERRFDGMQQHLGQHLLSGCFYDLFGANTCGFHLGKEISTVDIVGFLDEKTIREAEKEANRLIFENLEVKSYAPSKKELKKVKTRRALPKTEEEIRIVEIVGLDLNACCGVHPRNTRDLQVIKIRRWEKHKNATRIEYVAGNRAVGDFFTKDEILGEICKLLKSGEGDTLNAVKNLLENNKNLVDENRKVKAEIGNYKIKEMLNKSERIGSITLVNEVFDGEDTKHIGKLANKITEEYEAIVLFAVKNGDRVNLIFNSSKDIKKVNMSDILKDTITLIDGRGGGNQFAAQGGGKNNGNTEVAIDYATNKIRNILI
;
A
#
# COMPACT_ATOMS: atom_id res chain seq x y z
N MET A 1 13.92 -37.46 23.45
CA MET A 1 13.09 -37.08 22.32
C MET A 1 13.93 -36.93 21.07
N THR A 2 13.54 -37.58 19.96
CA THR A 2 14.27 -37.50 18.70
C THR A 2 13.71 -36.36 17.85
N LYS A 3 14.58 -35.48 17.32
CA LYS A 3 14.22 -34.33 16.48
C LYS A 3 14.29 -34.74 15.00
N LEU A 4 13.25 -35.44 14.49
CA LEU A 4 13.19 -35.99 13.13
C LEU A 4 13.32 -34.92 12.04
N TYR A 5 12.90 -33.68 12.29
CA TYR A 5 13.04 -32.55 11.37
C TYR A 5 14.49 -32.18 11.03
N TYR A 6 15.47 -32.68 11.80
CA TYR A 6 16.90 -32.57 11.49
C TYR A 6 17.46 -33.79 10.77
N GLU A 7 16.79 -34.94 10.86
CA GLU A 7 17.17 -36.16 10.15
C GLU A 7 16.64 -36.17 8.72
N ASP A 8 15.34 -35.86 8.58
CA ASP A 8 14.72 -35.65 7.28
C ASP A 8 13.78 -34.44 7.29
N GLN A 9 14.26 -33.33 6.74
CA GLN A 9 13.52 -32.08 6.64
C GLN A 9 12.30 -32.15 5.71
N TYR A 10 12.20 -33.19 4.87
CA TYR A 10 11.07 -33.40 3.95
C TYR A 10 10.01 -34.35 4.50
N MET A 11 10.15 -34.80 5.73
CA MET A 11 9.17 -35.68 6.38
C MET A 11 7.85 -34.90 6.57
N LYS A 12 6.80 -35.40 5.92
CA LYS A 12 5.45 -34.81 5.97
C LYS A 12 4.57 -35.47 7.00
N GLU A 13 4.78 -36.77 7.21
CA GLU A 13 3.99 -37.61 8.08
C GLU A 13 4.90 -38.52 8.90
N PHE A 14 4.53 -38.82 10.12
CA PHE A 14 5.23 -39.77 10.98
C PHE A 14 4.28 -40.35 12.03
N LYS A 15 4.71 -41.41 12.70
CA LYS A 15 4.01 -41.97 13.86
C LYS A 15 4.68 -41.48 15.13
N GLY A 16 3.89 -41.03 16.11
CA GLY A 16 4.37 -40.57 17.40
C GLY A 16 3.73 -41.29 18.57
N GLU A 17 4.40 -41.24 19.70
CA GLU A 17 3.87 -41.65 21.02
C GLU A 17 4.00 -40.44 21.98
N ILE A 18 2.93 -40.19 22.78
CA ILE A 18 2.92 -39.14 23.78
C ILE A 18 3.61 -39.68 25.04
N ILE A 19 4.61 -38.96 25.52
CA ILE A 19 5.33 -39.27 26.76
C ILE A 19 4.95 -38.33 27.90
N GLU A 20 4.38 -37.17 27.61
CA GLU A 20 3.94 -36.20 28.64
C GLU A 20 2.74 -35.38 28.08
N VAL A 21 1.76 -35.13 28.95
CA VAL A 21 0.61 -34.23 28.66
C VAL A 21 0.51 -33.22 29.79
N LYS A 22 0.40 -31.94 29.46
CA LYS A 22 0.12 -30.84 30.38
C LYS A 22 -1.11 -30.09 29.89
N GLU A 23 -2.02 -29.74 30.77
CA GLU A 23 -3.12 -28.82 30.47
C GLU A 23 -2.74 -27.42 30.97
N LEU A 24 -2.71 -26.47 30.07
CA LEU A 24 -2.42 -25.05 30.37
C LEU A 24 -3.40 -24.18 29.58
N ASP A 25 -4.09 -23.27 30.26
CA ASP A 25 -5.04 -22.32 29.67
C ASP A 25 -6.10 -22.97 28.77
N GLY A 26 -6.59 -24.17 29.17
CA GLY A 26 -7.60 -24.93 28.42
C GLY A 26 -7.10 -25.54 27.12
N LYS A 27 -5.77 -25.66 26.94
CA LYS A 27 -5.12 -26.32 25.83
C LYS A 27 -4.23 -27.46 26.32
N PHE A 28 -3.99 -28.43 25.45
CA PHE A 28 -3.19 -29.62 25.79
C PHE A 28 -1.80 -29.50 25.16
N HIS A 29 -0.79 -29.38 26.00
CA HIS A 29 0.60 -29.33 25.61
C HIS A 29 1.17 -30.75 25.72
N ILE A 30 1.48 -31.36 24.59
CA ILE A 30 1.98 -32.74 24.55
C ILE A 30 3.45 -32.78 24.16
N LEU A 31 4.19 -33.68 24.78
CA LEU A 31 5.53 -34.04 24.41
C LEU A 31 5.50 -35.41 23.72
N LEU A 32 6.04 -35.50 22.50
CA LEU A 32 6.20 -36.76 21.77
C LEU A 32 7.58 -37.39 22.01
N GLU A 33 7.70 -38.71 21.90
CA GLU A 33 8.96 -39.43 21.91
C GLU A 33 9.87 -38.96 20.77
N GLN A 34 9.29 -38.72 19.59
CA GLN A 34 9.95 -38.19 18.42
C GLN A 34 9.04 -37.20 17.68
N THR A 35 9.62 -36.22 17.00
CA THR A 35 8.80 -35.25 16.26
C THR A 35 9.51 -34.73 15.01
N ALA A 36 8.71 -34.63 13.92
CA ALA A 36 9.07 -33.90 12.71
C ALA A 36 8.56 -32.46 12.72
N PHE A 37 7.77 -32.04 13.70
CA PHE A 37 7.36 -30.65 13.86
C PHE A 37 8.52 -29.78 14.36
N PHE A 38 8.90 -28.81 13.56
CA PHE A 38 9.91 -27.82 13.93
C PHE A 38 9.30 -26.75 14.85
N PRO A 39 9.89 -26.46 16.00
CA PRO A 39 9.33 -25.52 16.99
C PRO A 39 9.51 -24.05 16.65
N GLY A 40 10.08 -23.75 15.49
CA GLY A 40 10.55 -22.43 15.15
C GLY A 40 11.96 -22.15 15.63
N GLY A 41 12.57 -21.12 15.10
CA GLY A 41 13.93 -20.73 15.46
C GLY A 41 14.71 -20.14 14.28
N GLY A 42 15.74 -19.34 14.57
CA GLY A 42 16.50 -18.66 13.52
C GLY A 42 15.65 -17.75 12.63
N GLY A 43 14.55 -17.20 13.17
CA GLY A 43 13.58 -16.38 12.42
C GLY A 43 12.53 -17.17 11.64
N GLN A 44 12.68 -18.48 11.50
CA GLN A 44 11.70 -19.36 10.85
C GLN A 44 10.55 -19.69 11.81
N MET A 45 9.32 -19.61 11.32
CA MET A 45 8.12 -19.93 12.11
C MET A 45 8.06 -21.42 12.44
N GLY A 46 7.45 -21.76 13.59
CA GLY A 46 7.11 -23.12 13.96
C GLY A 46 6.08 -23.74 13.02
N ASP A 47 6.10 -25.06 12.95
CA ASP A 47 5.17 -25.82 12.14
C ASP A 47 3.79 -25.89 12.78
N LEU A 48 2.82 -26.15 11.93
CA LEU A 48 1.46 -26.51 12.28
C LEU A 48 1.11 -27.83 11.59
N GLY A 49 -0.05 -28.38 11.92
CA GLY A 49 -0.53 -29.61 11.29
C GLY A 49 -1.57 -30.32 12.15
N LEU A 50 -1.58 -31.66 12.07
CA LEU A 50 -2.52 -32.51 12.78
C LEU A 50 -1.79 -33.61 13.56
N ILE A 51 -2.26 -33.94 14.75
CA ILE A 51 -1.86 -35.12 15.52
C ILE A 51 -3.12 -35.93 15.82
N ASP A 52 -3.23 -37.11 15.24
CA ASP A 52 -4.41 -38.01 15.29
C ASP A 52 -5.72 -37.25 14.93
N GLY A 53 -5.64 -36.36 13.91
CA GLY A 53 -6.75 -35.51 13.45
C GLY A 53 -7.05 -34.30 14.35
N ILE A 54 -6.29 -34.09 15.43
CA ILE A 54 -6.43 -32.92 16.30
C ILE A 54 -5.48 -31.83 15.83
N LYS A 55 -5.96 -30.61 15.69
CA LYS A 55 -5.20 -29.48 15.20
C LYS A 55 -4.08 -29.08 16.16
N VAL A 56 -2.86 -28.94 15.64
CA VAL A 56 -1.72 -28.34 16.32
C VAL A 56 -1.81 -26.82 16.15
N LEU A 57 -1.96 -26.12 17.25
CA LEU A 57 -2.10 -24.65 17.28
C LEU A 57 -0.77 -23.94 17.36
N ASP A 58 0.21 -24.58 17.99
CA ASP A 58 1.57 -24.05 18.15
C ASP A 58 2.54 -25.19 18.47
N VAL A 59 3.83 -24.98 18.18
CA VAL A 59 4.93 -25.85 18.57
C VAL A 59 6.05 -24.99 19.12
N TYR A 60 6.52 -25.32 20.32
CA TYR A 60 7.61 -24.57 20.97
C TYR A 60 8.62 -25.49 21.65
N GLU A 61 9.83 -25.00 21.84
CA GLU A 61 10.89 -25.72 22.56
C GLU A 61 11.10 -25.10 23.94
N GLU A 62 11.12 -25.93 24.95
CA GLU A 62 11.45 -25.57 26.34
C GLU A 62 12.41 -26.62 26.91
N GLU A 63 13.57 -26.20 27.42
CA GLU A 63 14.60 -27.06 27.99
C GLU A 63 15.01 -28.23 27.06
N GLY A 64 15.10 -27.99 25.76
CA GLY A 64 15.47 -29.00 24.77
C GLY A 64 14.34 -29.98 24.38
N LYS A 65 13.13 -29.81 24.95
CA LYS A 65 11.93 -30.58 24.67
C LYS A 65 10.98 -29.80 23.76
N VAL A 66 10.45 -30.48 22.74
CA VAL A 66 9.49 -29.84 21.80
C VAL A 66 8.07 -30.20 22.19
N TYR A 67 7.31 -29.22 22.62
CA TYR A 67 5.89 -29.34 22.97
C TYR A 67 5.00 -28.92 21.81
N HIS A 68 3.89 -29.68 21.64
CA HIS A 68 2.86 -29.44 20.64
C HIS A 68 1.60 -29.02 21.35
N VAL A 69 1.06 -27.85 21.04
CA VAL A 69 -0.17 -27.30 21.63
C VAL A 69 -1.37 -27.78 20.82
N LEU A 70 -2.18 -28.62 21.40
CA LEU A 70 -3.38 -29.18 20.78
C LEU A 70 -4.63 -28.40 21.16
N GLU A 71 -5.57 -28.32 20.21
CA GLU A 71 -6.89 -27.70 20.43
C GLU A 71 -7.77 -28.51 21.39
N LYS A 72 -7.55 -29.85 21.43
CA LYS A 72 -8.36 -30.81 22.19
C LYS A 72 -7.47 -31.86 22.84
N GLU A 73 -8.01 -32.53 23.89
CA GLU A 73 -7.34 -33.64 24.55
C GLU A 73 -7.14 -34.82 23.58
N PRO A 74 -5.93 -35.41 23.51
CA PRO A 74 -5.68 -36.59 22.72
C PRO A 74 -6.37 -37.82 23.30
N LYS A 75 -7.09 -38.56 22.46
CA LYS A 75 -7.81 -39.77 22.91
C LYS A 75 -6.92 -41.01 23.03
N LYS A 76 -5.76 -41.01 22.41
CA LYS A 76 -4.76 -42.07 22.40
C LYS A 76 -3.41 -41.48 22.82
N LEU A 77 -2.56 -42.33 23.34
CA LEU A 77 -1.17 -41.95 23.70
C LEU A 77 -0.15 -42.61 22.76
N LYS A 78 -0.51 -43.64 22.02
CA LYS A 78 0.39 -44.41 21.16
C LYS A 78 -0.13 -44.54 19.73
N ASN A 79 0.77 -44.77 18.80
CA ASN A 79 0.49 -44.89 17.38
C ASN A 79 -0.33 -43.72 16.81
N LEU A 80 0.01 -42.52 17.22
CA LEU A 80 -0.62 -41.30 16.70
C LEU A 80 -0.15 -41.03 15.28
N GLN A 81 -1.08 -40.79 14.36
CA GLN A 81 -0.75 -40.28 13.04
C GLN A 81 -0.47 -38.78 13.15
N CYS A 82 0.73 -38.35 12.78
CA CYS A 82 1.17 -36.97 12.81
C CYS A 82 1.38 -36.48 11.38
N GLU A 83 0.75 -35.35 11.02
CA GLU A 83 0.79 -34.76 9.67
C GLU A 83 1.16 -33.28 9.77
N LEU A 84 2.20 -32.87 9.05
CA LEU A 84 2.63 -31.49 8.98
C LEU A 84 1.80 -30.72 7.95
N ASP A 85 1.51 -29.45 8.25
CA ASP A 85 1.14 -28.46 7.22
C ASP A 85 2.36 -28.25 6.31
N TRP A 86 2.42 -29.04 5.24
CA TRP A 86 3.57 -29.06 4.35
C TRP A 86 3.76 -27.77 3.58
N GLU A 87 2.70 -27.08 3.21
CA GLU A 87 2.80 -25.79 2.50
C GLU A 87 3.50 -24.77 3.39
N ARG A 88 3.07 -24.68 4.65
CA ARG A 88 3.70 -23.81 5.65
C ARG A 88 5.16 -24.17 5.93
N ARG A 89 5.46 -25.46 6.12
CA ARG A 89 6.83 -25.94 6.37
C ARG A 89 7.74 -25.61 5.20
N PHE A 90 7.36 -25.99 4.00
CA PHE A 90 8.20 -25.83 2.82
C PHE A 90 8.39 -24.36 2.45
N ASP A 91 7.36 -23.55 2.58
CA ASP A 91 7.46 -22.12 2.45
C ASP A 91 8.48 -21.52 3.44
N GLY A 92 8.40 -21.87 4.73
CA GLY A 92 9.39 -21.46 5.74
C GLY A 92 10.81 -21.84 5.37
N MET A 93 11.02 -23.08 4.89
CA MET A 93 12.31 -23.56 4.40
C MET A 93 12.81 -22.76 3.20
N GLN A 94 11.93 -22.46 2.23
CA GLN A 94 12.27 -21.66 1.05
C GLN A 94 12.64 -20.22 1.40
N GLN A 95 11.86 -19.55 2.25
CA GLN A 95 12.19 -18.18 2.66
C GLN A 95 13.52 -18.13 3.42
N HIS A 96 13.78 -19.10 4.29
CA HIS A 96 15.01 -19.14 5.08
C HIS A 96 16.24 -19.42 4.22
N LEU A 97 16.17 -20.41 3.34
CA LEU A 97 17.28 -20.66 2.39
C LEU A 97 17.48 -19.47 1.44
N GLY A 98 16.40 -18.79 1.01
CA GLY A 98 16.48 -17.57 0.22
C GLY A 98 17.23 -16.44 0.94
N GLN A 99 17.06 -16.32 2.27
CA GLN A 99 17.84 -15.38 3.09
C GLN A 99 19.34 -15.73 3.07
N HIS A 100 19.69 -17.01 3.28
CA HIS A 100 21.09 -17.46 3.24
C HIS A 100 21.72 -17.21 1.87
N LEU A 101 21.01 -17.56 0.80
CA LEU A 101 21.48 -17.39 -0.58
C LEU A 101 21.73 -15.91 -0.91
N LEU A 102 20.78 -15.01 -0.65
CA LEU A 102 20.97 -13.57 -0.88
C LEU A 102 22.13 -13.02 -0.03
N SER A 103 22.18 -13.38 1.23
CA SER A 103 23.26 -12.95 2.13
C SER A 103 24.64 -13.41 1.66
N GLY A 104 24.73 -14.64 1.15
CA GLY A 104 25.94 -15.17 0.54
C GLY A 104 26.36 -14.41 -0.70
N CYS A 105 25.41 -14.14 -1.62
CA CYS A 105 25.67 -13.38 -2.85
C CYS A 105 26.12 -11.94 -2.56
N PHE A 106 25.48 -11.22 -1.63
CA PHE A 106 25.93 -9.88 -1.26
C PHE A 106 27.32 -9.87 -0.63
N TYR A 107 27.63 -10.87 0.16
CA TYR A 107 28.95 -10.98 0.77
C TYR A 107 30.03 -11.36 -0.23
N ASP A 108 29.77 -12.35 -1.07
CA ASP A 108 30.74 -12.85 -2.05
C ASP A 108 31.08 -11.80 -3.12
N LEU A 109 30.04 -11.15 -3.70
CA LEU A 109 30.24 -10.17 -4.77
C LEU A 109 30.74 -8.81 -4.28
N PHE A 110 30.30 -8.35 -3.11
CA PHE A 110 30.48 -6.96 -2.68
C PHE A 110 31.12 -6.81 -1.29
N GLY A 111 31.42 -7.90 -0.58
CA GLY A 111 31.88 -7.87 0.81
C GLY A 111 30.81 -7.33 1.79
N ALA A 112 29.56 -7.19 1.34
CA ALA A 112 28.48 -6.58 2.11
C ALA A 112 27.80 -7.61 3.02
N ASN A 113 28.01 -7.49 4.35
CA ASN A 113 27.53 -8.47 5.32
C ASN A 113 26.07 -8.20 5.74
N THR A 114 25.40 -9.24 6.21
CA THR A 114 24.03 -9.16 6.76
C THR A 114 24.09 -8.75 8.22
N CYS A 115 23.32 -7.74 8.62
CA CYS A 115 23.18 -7.31 10.01
C CYS A 115 21.83 -7.65 10.65
N GLY A 116 20.83 -8.02 9.85
CA GLY A 116 19.52 -8.44 10.31
C GLY A 116 18.71 -9.14 9.23
N PHE A 117 17.67 -9.85 9.62
CA PHE A 117 16.67 -10.40 8.72
C PHE A 117 15.37 -10.70 9.47
N HIS A 118 14.29 -10.81 8.72
CA HIS A 118 12.99 -11.22 9.24
C HIS A 118 12.26 -12.08 8.19
N LEU A 119 11.79 -13.25 8.61
CA LEU A 119 11.01 -14.15 7.76
C LEU A 119 9.53 -13.96 8.09
N GLY A 120 8.91 -13.00 7.42
CA GLY A 120 7.50 -12.68 7.62
C GLY A 120 6.56 -13.67 6.93
N LYS A 121 5.27 -13.62 7.28
CA LYS A 121 4.25 -14.50 6.72
C LYS A 121 4.03 -14.28 5.21
N GLU A 122 4.13 -13.04 4.74
CA GLU A 122 3.92 -12.69 3.33
C GLU A 122 5.20 -12.26 2.63
N ILE A 123 6.06 -11.54 3.33
CA ILE A 123 7.28 -10.94 2.80
C ILE A 123 8.42 -11.21 3.77
N SER A 124 9.56 -11.56 3.23
CA SER A 124 10.80 -11.71 3.98
C SER A 124 11.73 -10.53 3.72
N THR A 125 12.52 -10.16 4.73
CA THR A 125 13.49 -9.07 4.61
C THR A 125 14.89 -9.51 5.05
N VAL A 126 15.90 -8.92 4.40
CA VAL A 126 17.29 -9.01 4.82
C VAL A 126 17.91 -7.61 4.84
N ASP A 127 18.61 -7.29 5.92
CA ASP A 127 19.30 -6.02 6.13
C ASP A 127 20.79 -6.20 5.81
N ILE A 128 21.26 -5.61 4.72
CA ILE A 128 22.64 -5.67 4.25
C ILE A 128 23.36 -4.37 4.62
N VAL A 129 24.51 -4.50 5.27
CA VAL A 129 25.31 -3.35 5.73
C VAL A 129 25.71 -2.46 4.56
N GLY A 130 25.53 -1.15 4.73
CA GLY A 130 25.81 -0.12 3.71
C GLY A 130 24.59 0.31 2.90
N PHE A 131 24.79 1.34 2.09
CA PHE A 131 23.75 1.86 1.18
C PHE A 131 24.05 1.35 -0.22
N LEU A 132 23.23 0.38 -0.65
CA LEU A 132 23.38 -0.28 -1.94
C LEU A 132 22.54 0.43 -2.99
N ASP A 133 23.11 0.60 -4.19
CA ASP A 133 22.39 1.10 -5.34
C ASP A 133 21.60 0.00 -6.05
N GLU A 134 20.73 0.39 -6.96
CA GLU A 134 19.88 -0.53 -7.72
C GLU A 134 20.72 -1.55 -8.52
N LYS A 135 21.83 -1.11 -9.10
CA LYS A 135 22.69 -1.99 -9.90
C LYS A 135 23.24 -3.14 -9.06
N THR A 136 23.80 -2.83 -7.90
CA THR A 136 24.33 -3.80 -6.93
C THR A 136 23.25 -4.80 -6.49
N ILE A 137 22.05 -4.30 -6.20
CA ILE A 137 20.92 -5.14 -5.76
C ILE A 137 20.46 -6.07 -6.88
N ARG A 138 20.34 -5.58 -8.12
CA ARG A 138 19.94 -6.40 -9.27
C ARG A 138 21.01 -7.42 -9.64
N GLU A 139 22.28 -7.09 -9.48
CA GLU A 139 23.38 -8.02 -9.72
C GLU A 139 23.36 -9.18 -8.72
N ALA A 140 23.17 -8.90 -7.42
CA ALA A 140 23.00 -9.93 -6.41
C ALA A 140 21.73 -10.81 -6.65
N GLU A 141 20.62 -10.22 -7.05
CA GLU A 141 19.39 -10.96 -7.43
C GLU A 141 19.65 -11.90 -8.61
N LYS A 142 20.33 -11.42 -9.62
CA LYS A 142 20.70 -12.21 -10.81
C LYS A 142 21.60 -13.37 -10.44
N GLU A 143 22.61 -13.12 -9.61
CA GLU A 143 23.54 -14.16 -9.16
C GLU A 143 22.83 -15.20 -8.30
N ALA A 144 21.95 -14.80 -7.37
CA ALA A 144 21.18 -15.73 -6.57
C ALA A 144 20.34 -16.67 -7.46
N ASN A 145 19.68 -16.15 -8.48
CA ASN A 145 18.90 -16.99 -9.42
C ASN A 145 19.80 -17.89 -10.29
N ARG A 146 21.02 -17.43 -10.64
CA ARG A 146 22.02 -18.28 -11.33
C ARG A 146 22.40 -19.49 -10.46
N LEU A 147 22.67 -19.26 -9.18
CA LEU A 147 23.03 -20.30 -8.21
C LEU A 147 21.86 -21.25 -7.88
N ILE A 148 20.62 -20.76 -7.96
CA ILE A 148 19.42 -21.63 -7.90
C ILE A 148 19.42 -22.61 -9.08
N PHE A 149 19.69 -22.10 -10.28
CA PHE A 149 19.74 -22.92 -11.50
C PHE A 149 20.88 -23.93 -11.45
N GLU A 150 22.04 -23.59 -10.91
CA GLU A 150 23.19 -24.49 -10.72
C GLU A 150 22.94 -25.61 -9.72
N ASN A 151 21.91 -25.48 -8.90
CA ASN A 151 21.49 -26.52 -7.97
C ASN A 151 22.56 -26.90 -6.93
N LEU A 152 23.04 -25.88 -6.20
CA LEU A 152 24.04 -26.09 -5.15
C LEU A 152 23.49 -26.94 -4.01
N GLU A 153 24.34 -27.85 -3.49
CA GLU A 153 24.01 -28.65 -2.30
C GLU A 153 23.95 -27.80 -1.04
N VAL A 154 22.95 -28.06 -0.18
CA VAL A 154 22.78 -27.42 1.14
C VAL A 154 22.94 -28.46 2.22
N LYS A 155 23.99 -28.32 3.02
CA LYS A 155 24.31 -29.21 4.13
C LYS A 155 23.90 -28.60 5.45
N SER A 156 23.29 -29.41 6.31
CA SER A 156 22.99 -29.02 7.69
C SER A 156 23.58 -30.09 8.62
N TYR A 157 24.48 -29.70 9.52
CA TYR A 157 25.16 -30.61 10.42
C TYR A 157 25.54 -29.95 11.74
N ALA A 158 25.78 -30.74 12.76
CA ALA A 158 26.25 -30.28 14.07
C ALA A 158 27.72 -30.75 14.27
N PRO A 159 28.71 -29.87 14.06
CA PRO A 159 30.10 -30.21 14.24
C PRO A 159 30.47 -30.35 15.73
N SER A 160 31.40 -31.23 16.04
CA SER A 160 31.96 -31.30 17.38
C SER A 160 32.65 -29.99 17.79
N LYS A 161 32.83 -29.75 19.10
CA LYS A 161 33.51 -28.54 19.62
C LYS A 161 34.93 -28.36 19.05
N LYS A 162 35.62 -29.45 18.65
CA LYS A 162 36.94 -29.38 18.00
C LYS A 162 36.85 -28.96 16.53
N GLU A 163 35.86 -29.45 15.80
CA GLU A 163 35.62 -29.11 14.40
C GLU A 163 35.10 -27.69 14.28
N LEU A 164 34.20 -27.25 15.19
CA LEU A 164 33.63 -25.91 15.20
C LEU A 164 34.70 -24.81 15.26
N LYS A 165 35.84 -25.05 15.97
CA LYS A 165 36.96 -24.11 16.00
C LYS A 165 37.65 -23.91 14.65
N LYS A 166 37.49 -24.84 13.71
CA LYS A 166 38.07 -24.78 12.35
C LYS A 166 37.10 -24.22 11.33
N VAL A 167 35.79 -24.16 11.67
CA VAL A 167 34.76 -23.65 10.78
C VAL A 167 34.86 -22.13 10.69
N LYS A 168 35.03 -21.59 9.48
CA LYS A 168 35.02 -20.15 9.21
C LYS A 168 33.66 -19.75 8.74
N THR A 169 32.83 -19.28 9.64
CA THR A 169 31.48 -18.76 9.30
C THR A 169 31.56 -17.32 8.84
N ARG A 170 30.67 -16.91 7.94
CA ARG A 170 30.53 -15.51 7.49
C ARG A 170 30.18 -14.58 8.65
N ARG A 171 29.35 -15.02 9.60
CA ARG A 171 29.00 -14.29 10.83
C ARG A 171 29.65 -14.95 12.02
N ALA A 172 29.91 -14.17 13.06
CA ALA A 172 30.44 -14.72 14.32
C ALA A 172 29.51 -15.80 14.91
N LEU A 173 30.08 -16.85 15.43
CA LEU A 173 29.33 -17.92 16.11
C LEU A 173 28.63 -17.37 17.35
N PRO A 174 27.40 -17.85 17.65
CA PRO A 174 26.71 -17.48 18.89
C PRO A 174 27.50 -17.95 20.12
N LYS A 175 27.44 -17.15 21.18
CA LYS A 175 28.00 -17.52 22.48
C LYS A 175 26.95 -18.33 23.25
N THR A 176 26.99 -19.65 23.12
CA THR A 176 26.03 -20.56 23.77
C THR A 176 26.75 -21.82 24.25
N GLU A 177 26.18 -22.46 25.27
CA GLU A 177 26.59 -23.80 25.72
C GLU A 177 25.88 -24.92 24.93
N GLU A 178 24.81 -24.57 24.21
CA GLU A 178 24.03 -25.50 23.40
C GLU A 178 24.80 -25.96 22.16
N GLU A 179 24.32 -27.05 21.55
CA GLU A 179 24.85 -27.57 20.31
C GLU A 179 24.64 -26.58 19.16
N ILE A 180 25.73 -26.15 18.51
CA ILE A 180 25.67 -25.23 17.37
C ILE A 180 25.53 -26.05 16.10
N ARG A 181 24.43 -25.82 15.37
CA ARG A 181 24.23 -26.35 14.03
C ARG A 181 24.77 -25.37 12.99
N ILE A 182 25.36 -25.94 11.94
CA ILE A 182 25.89 -25.21 10.80
C ILE A 182 25.03 -25.54 9.57
N VAL A 183 24.72 -24.50 8.81
CA VAL A 183 24.14 -24.60 7.47
C VAL A 183 25.17 -24.07 6.48
N GLU A 184 25.43 -24.85 5.45
CA GLU A 184 26.39 -24.57 4.38
C GLU A 184 25.68 -24.66 3.04
N ILE A 185 25.68 -23.58 2.27
CA ILE A 185 25.45 -23.62 0.81
C ILE A 185 26.82 -23.82 0.20
N VAL A 186 27.08 -25.01 -0.32
CA VAL A 186 28.42 -25.41 -0.77
C VAL A 186 29.01 -24.42 -1.76
N GLY A 187 30.18 -23.86 -1.40
CA GLY A 187 30.88 -22.87 -2.24
C GLY A 187 30.39 -21.44 -2.14
N LEU A 188 29.38 -21.12 -1.30
CA LEU A 188 28.83 -19.77 -1.20
C LEU A 188 28.72 -19.25 0.24
N ASP A 189 28.02 -19.94 1.13
CA ASP A 189 27.69 -19.43 2.47
C ASP A 189 27.81 -20.52 3.53
N LEU A 190 28.33 -20.15 4.68
CA LEU A 190 28.47 -21.04 5.82
C LEU A 190 28.22 -20.26 7.11
N ASN A 191 27.15 -20.65 7.83
CA ASN A 191 26.71 -19.95 9.04
C ASN A 191 26.13 -20.89 10.10
N ALA A 192 26.18 -20.44 11.37
CA ALA A 192 25.39 -21.05 12.42
C ALA A 192 23.92 -20.77 12.20
N CYS A 193 23.10 -21.83 12.12
CA CYS A 193 21.66 -21.73 11.94
C CYS A 193 20.94 -22.96 12.50
N CYS A 194 19.87 -22.73 13.28
CA CYS A 194 19.02 -23.79 13.83
C CYS A 194 17.78 -24.08 12.96
N GLY A 195 17.56 -23.34 11.88
CA GLY A 195 16.42 -23.52 10.99
C GLY A 195 16.48 -24.81 10.17
N VAL A 196 15.38 -25.12 9.52
CA VAL A 196 15.26 -26.25 8.58
C VAL A 196 15.29 -25.70 7.15
N HIS A 197 16.11 -26.30 6.29
CA HIS A 197 16.38 -25.81 4.94
C HIS A 197 16.18 -26.91 3.88
N PRO A 198 15.84 -26.59 2.64
CA PRO A 198 15.92 -27.54 1.54
C PRO A 198 17.34 -28.08 1.36
N ARG A 199 17.46 -29.27 0.78
CA ARG A 199 18.77 -29.92 0.49
C ARG A 199 19.54 -29.28 -0.67
N ASN A 200 18.86 -28.49 -1.50
CA ASN A 200 19.44 -27.90 -2.69
C ASN A 200 18.83 -26.52 -2.97
N THR A 201 19.63 -25.64 -3.57
CA THR A 201 19.16 -24.30 -3.97
C THR A 201 18.03 -24.36 -5.01
N ARG A 202 17.92 -25.41 -5.83
CA ARG A 202 16.86 -25.58 -6.81
C ARG A 202 15.46 -25.61 -6.21
N ASP A 203 15.31 -26.02 -4.97
CA ASP A 203 14.02 -26.04 -4.26
C ASP A 203 13.47 -24.63 -4.01
N LEU A 204 14.31 -23.59 -4.16
CA LEU A 204 13.86 -22.21 -4.18
C LEU A 204 13.14 -21.81 -5.48
N GLN A 205 13.27 -22.59 -6.56
CA GLN A 205 12.72 -22.29 -7.88
C GLN A 205 13.18 -20.93 -8.43
N VAL A 206 12.83 -19.84 -7.76
CA VAL A 206 13.20 -18.47 -8.09
C VAL A 206 13.21 -17.61 -6.82
N ILE A 207 14.06 -16.59 -6.80
CA ILE A 207 14.04 -15.54 -5.80
C ILE A 207 13.81 -14.19 -6.46
N LYS A 208 12.94 -13.34 -5.87
CA LYS A 208 12.62 -12.04 -6.39
C LYS A 208 12.72 -10.96 -5.33
N ILE A 209 13.60 -9.97 -5.57
CA ILE A 209 13.67 -8.76 -4.75
C ILE A 209 12.55 -7.82 -5.23
N ARG A 210 11.61 -7.51 -4.31
CA ARG A 210 10.43 -6.69 -4.60
C ARG A 210 10.74 -5.21 -4.49
N ARG A 211 11.36 -4.81 -3.37
CA ARG A 211 11.77 -3.43 -3.11
C ARG A 211 12.94 -3.39 -2.12
N TRP A 212 13.54 -2.22 -1.99
CA TRP A 212 14.58 -1.94 -0.99
C TRP A 212 14.47 -0.50 -0.51
N GLU A 213 14.98 -0.27 0.69
CA GLU A 213 14.97 1.04 1.32
C GLU A 213 16.18 1.20 2.27
N LYS A 214 16.53 2.44 2.57
CA LYS A 214 17.53 2.74 3.60
C LYS A 214 16.95 2.41 4.99
N HIS A 215 17.69 1.61 5.76
CA HIS A 215 17.30 1.26 7.12
C HIS A 215 18.51 1.41 8.05
N LYS A 216 18.52 2.46 8.91
CA LYS A 216 19.67 2.78 9.77
C LYS A 216 20.95 2.95 8.93
N ASN A 217 21.97 2.10 9.18
CA ASN A 217 23.23 2.05 8.44
C ASN A 217 23.29 0.90 7.41
N ALA A 218 22.15 0.39 7.02
CA ALA A 218 22.01 -0.74 6.11
C ALA A 218 20.99 -0.43 4.99
N THR A 219 20.93 -1.31 4.00
CA THR A 219 19.85 -1.40 3.03
C THR A 219 18.96 -2.58 3.41
N ARG A 220 17.70 -2.31 3.72
CA ARG A 220 16.67 -3.34 3.89
C ARG A 220 16.15 -3.78 2.54
N ILE A 221 16.20 -5.06 2.29
CA ILE A 221 15.78 -5.68 1.04
C ILE A 221 14.60 -6.59 1.33
N GLU A 222 13.46 -6.33 0.68
CA GLU A 222 12.30 -7.21 0.69
C GLU A 222 12.38 -8.19 -0.47
N TYR A 223 12.16 -9.46 -0.17
CA TYR A 223 12.19 -10.52 -1.16
C TYR A 223 11.11 -11.56 -0.90
N VAL A 224 10.85 -12.34 -1.93
CA VAL A 224 10.08 -13.58 -1.89
C VAL A 224 10.88 -14.66 -2.62
N ALA A 225 10.79 -15.90 -2.15
CA ALA A 225 11.45 -17.05 -2.75
C ALA A 225 10.47 -18.22 -2.92
N GLY A 226 10.80 -19.16 -3.80
CA GLY A 226 10.04 -20.37 -3.96
C GLY A 226 8.60 -20.15 -4.40
N ASN A 227 7.70 -20.90 -3.82
CA ASN A 227 6.27 -20.87 -4.16
C ASN A 227 5.66 -19.47 -4.04
N ARG A 228 6.13 -18.64 -3.06
CA ARG A 228 5.68 -17.24 -2.96
C ARG A 228 6.08 -16.42 -4.18
N ALA A 229 7.30 -16.57 -4.67
CA ALA A 229 7.78 -15.84 -5.83
C ALA A 229 7.06 -16.27 -7.12
N VAL A 230 6.79 -17.56 -7.26
CA VAL A 230 6.00 -18.11 -8.38
C VAL A 230 4.56 -17.62 -8.32
N GLY A 231 3.91 -17.65 -7.15
CA GLY A 231 2.56 -17.12 -6.97
C GLY A 231 2.46 -15.62 -7.24
N ASP A 232 3.44 -14.85 -6.79
CA ASP A 232 3.54 -13.40 -7.07
C ASP A 232 3.68 -13.12 -8.57
N PHE A 233 4.42 -13.97 -9.30
CA PHE A 233 4.53 -13.88 -10.76
C PHE A 233 3.18 -14.10 -11.44
N PHE A 234 2.46 -15.19 -11.12
CA PHE A 234 1.15 -15.46 -11.72
C PHE A 234 0.14 -14.36 -11.44
N THR A 235 0.07 -13.86 -10.20
CA THR A 235 -0.82 -12.74 -9.85
C THR A 235 -0.51 -11.48 -10.66
N LYS A 236 0.76 -11.17 -10.87
CA LYS A 236 1.18 -10.00 -11.66
C LYS A 236 0.90 -10.17 -13.14
N ASP A 237 1.05 -11.38 -13.66
CA ASP A 237 0.72 -11.72 -15.04
C ASP A 237 -0.78 -11.55 -15.31
N GLU A 238 -1.63 -12.05 -14.41
CA GLU A 238 -3.08 -11.85 -14.49
C GLU A 238 -3.45 -10.36 -14.47
N ILE A 239 -2.89 -9.58 -13.53
CA ILE A 239 -3.14 -8.14 -13.44
C ILE A 239 -2.68 -7.42 -14.74
N LEU A 240 -1.52 -7.76 -15.26
CA LEU A 240 -1.01 -7.19 -16.51
C LEU A 240 -1.94 -7.53 -17.68
N GLY A 241 -2.40 -8.78 -17.76
CA GLY A 241 -3.38 -9.21 -18.75
C GLY A 241 -4.69 -8.41 -18.70
N GLU A 242 -5.22 -8.14 -17.51
CA GLU A 242 -6.41 -7.30 -17.34
C GLU A 242 -6.15 -5.85 -17.78
N ILE A 243 -4.99 -5.28 -17.42
CA ILE A 243 -4.61 -3.93 -17.86
C ILE A 243 -4.52 -3.87 -19.40
N CYS A 244 -3.91 -4.87 -20.02
CA CYS A 244 -3.82 -4.97 -21.49
C CYS A 244 -5.20 -5.02 -22.16
N LYS A 245 -6.14 -5.77 -21.61
CA LYS A 245 -7.54 -5.81 -22.08
C LYS A 245 -8.21 -4.44 -21.99
N LEU A 246 -8.11 -3.76 -20.84
CA LEU A 246 -8.70 -2.43 -20.62
C LEU A 246 -8.13 -1.40 -21.59
N LEU A 247 -6.83 -1.43 -21.85
CA LEU A 247 -6.14 -0.50 -22.75
C LEU A 247 -6.18 -0.91 -24.22
N LYS A 248 -6.71 -2.11 -24.52
CA LYS A 248 -6.70 -2.73 -25.87
C LYS A 248 -5.29 -2.72 -26.47
N SER A 249 -4.28 -3.07 -25.69
CA SER A 249 -2.85 -3.09 -26.07
C SER A 249 -2.22 -4.44 -25.81
N GLY A 250 -1.14 -4.75 -26.50
CA GLY A 250 -0.25 -5.86 -26.13
C GLY A 250 0.62 -5.49 -24.93
N GLU A 251 1.18 -6.49 -24.23
CA GLU A 251 2.02 -6.30 -23.04
C GLU A 251 3.19 -5.32 -23.29
N GLY A 252 3.88 -5.48 -24.42
CA GLY A 252 5.02 -4.62 -24.79
C GLY A 252 4.65 -3.15 -25.00
N ASP A 253 3.40 -2.87 -25.37
CA ASP A 253 2.89 -1.52 -25.66
C ASP A 253 2.10 -0.91 -24.51
N THR A 254 1.83 -1.68 -23.43
CA THR A 254 1.01 -1.25 -22.30
C THR A 254 1.47 0.09 -21.71
N LEU A 255 2.77 0.26 -21.53
CA LEU A 255 3.33 1.48 -20.95
C LEU A 255 3.08 2.71 -21.86
N ASN A 256 3.20 2.53 -23.18
CA ASN A 256 2.89 3.59 -24.15
C ASN A 256 1.40 3.91 -24.18
N ALA A 257 0.54 2.89 -24.09
CA ALA A 257 -0.90 3.07 -24.01
C ALA A 257 -1.31 3.88 -22.76
N VAL A 258 -0.71 3.62 -21.60
CA VAL A 258 -0.92 4.41 -20.38
C VAL A 258 -0.47 5.86 -20.57
N LYS A 259 0.71 6.10 -21.15
CA LYS A 259 1.22 7.46 -21.41
C LYS A 259 0.28 8.23 -22.34
N ASN A 260 -0.17 7.60 -23.40
CA ASN A 260 -1.12 8.20 -24.35
C ASN A 260 -2.48 8.53 -23.69
N LEU A 261 -2.98 7.63 -22.82
CA LEU A 261 -4.21 7.88 -22.06
C LEU A 261 -4.09 9.10 -21.15
N LEU A 262 -2.95 9.24 -20.45
CA LEU A 262 -2.71 10.39 -19.58
C LEU A 262 -2.61 11.70 -20.35
N GLU A 263 -1.95 11.69 -21.51
CA GLU A 263 -1.84 12.86 -22.39
C GLU A 263 -3.19 13.26 -22.97
N ASN A 264 -3.96 12.29 -23.50
CA ASN A 264 -5.31 12.53 -23.98
C ASN A 264 -6.23 13.09 -22.91
N ASN A 265 -6.16 12.57 -21.68
CA ASN A 265 -6.93 13.09 -20.55
C ASN A 265 -6.59 14.56 -20.28
N LYS A 266 -5.30 14.91 -20.26
CA LYS A 266 -4.84 16.30 -20.09
C LYS A 266 -5.39 17.20 -21.19
N ASN A 267 -5.32 16.78 -22.45
CA ASN A 267 -5.81 17.54 -23.59
C ASN A 267 -7.33 17.77 -23.50
N LEU A 268 -8.10 16.74 -23.13
CA LEU A 268 -9.55 16.84 -22.94
C LEU A 268 -9.93 17.79 -21.80
N VAL A 269 -9.16 17.80 -20.70
CA VAL A 269 -9.37 18.76 -19.60
C VAL A 269 -9.13 20.20 -20.07
N ASP A 270 -8.08 20.44 -20.84
CA ASP A 270 -7.75 21.77 -21.35
C ASP A 270 -8.78 22.22 -22.40
N GLU A 271 -9.22 21.35 -23.30
CA GLU A 271 -10.28 21.61 -24.26
C GLU A 271 -11.62 21.94 -23.55
N ASN A 272 -12.01 21.14 -22.58
CA ASN A 272 -13.20 21.39 -21.77
C ASN A 272 -13.16 22.76 -21.09
N ARG A 273 -11.98 23.18 -20.60
CA ARG A 273 -11.79 24.52 -20.00
C ARG A 273 -11.98 25.63 -21.04
N LYS A 274 -11.45 25.46 -22.28
CA LYS A 274 -11.63 26.43 -23.38
C LYS A 274 -13.09 26.55 -23.77
N VAL A 275 -13.76 25.43 -24.03
CA VAL A 275 -15.19 25.41 -24.42
C VAL A 275 -16.04 26.04 -23.33
N LYS A 276 -15.79 25.75 -22.05
CA LYS A 276 -16.51 26.42 -20.94
C LYS A 276 -16.29 27.93 -20.91
N ALA A 277 -15.07 28.38 -21.21
CA ALA A 277 -14.79 29.82 -21.29
C ALA A 277 -15.51 30.49 -22.47
N GLU A 278 -15.57 29.84 -23.63
CA GLU A 278 -16.33 30.33 -24.78
C GLU A 278 -17.83 30.41 -24.51
N ILE A 279 -18.43 29.36 -23.96
CA ILE A 279 -19.83 29.35 -23.52
C ILE A 279 -20.08 30.50 -22.53
N GLY A 280 -19.15 30.71 -21.57
CA GLY A 280 -19.21 31.83 -20.63
C GLY A 280 -19.27 33.19 -21.35
N ASN A 281 -18.47 33.38 -22.40
CA ASN A 281 -18.48 34.62 -23.19
C ASN A 281 -19.80 34.85 -23.92
N TYR A 282 -20.39 33.79 -24.48
CA TYR A 282 -21.72 33.89 -25.11
C TYR A 282 -22.80 34.22 -24.08
N LYS A 283 -22.81 33.56 -22.91
CA LYS A 283 -23.75 33.86 -21.81
C LYS A 283 -23.60 35.32 -21.35
N ILE A 284 -22.38 35.85 -21.21
CA ILE A 284 -22.12 37.24 -20.83
C ILE A 284 -22.75 38.21 -21.85
N LYS A 285 -22.49 38.01 -23.17
CA LYS A 285 -23.06 38.85 -24.22
C LYS A 285 -24.59 38.82 -24.20
N GLU A 286 -25.19 37.66 -24.01
CA GLU A 286 -26.66 37.51 -23.93
C GLU A 286 -27.24 38.25 -22.72
N MET A 287 -26.63 38.10 -21.54
CA MET A 287 -27.03 38.81 -20.32
C MET A 287 -26.91 40.31 -20.46
N LEU A 288 -25.81 40.83 -21.00
CA LEU A 288 -25.62 42.26 -21.24
C LEU A 288 -26.65 42.84 -22.21
N ASN A 289 -27.01 42.09 -23.26
CA ASN A 289 -28.03 42.53 -24.25
C ASN A 289 -29.45 42.59 -23.66
N LYS A 290 -29.76 41.75 -22.66
CA LYS A 290 -31.05 41.72 -21.96
C LYS A 290 -31.12 42.67 -20.77
N SER A 291 -29.99 43.21 -20.34
CA SER A 291 -29.87 43.98 -19.10
C SER A 291 -30.29 45.45 -19.27
N GLU A 292 -30.84 46.01 -18.21
CA GLU A 292 -31.19 47.43 -18.10
C GLU A 292 -29.93 48.31 -18.08
N ARG A 293 -30.02 49.50 -18.72
CA ARG A 293 -28.99 50.52 -18.65
C ARG A 293 -29.47 51.74 -17.87
N ILE A 294 -28.69 52.16 -16.89
CA ILE A 294 -28.93 53.35 -16.10
C ILE A 294 -27.76 54.31 -16.33
N GLY A 295 -27.92 55.28 -17.25
CA GLY A 295 -26.80 56.09 -17.72
C GLY A 295 -25.77 55.28 -18.48
N SER A 296 -24.50 55.29 -18.04
CA SER A 296 -23.40 54.45 -18.59
C SER A 296 -23.38 53.05 -18.01
N ILE A 297 -24.06 52.82 -16.89
CA ILE A 297 -23.94 51.58 -16.08
C ILE A 297 -24.96 50.52 -16.58
N THR A 298 -24.48 49.31 -16.85
CA THR A 298 -25.33 48.16 -17.17
C THR A 298 -25.63 47.37 -15.87
N LEU A 299 -26.93 47.20 -15.55
CA LEU A 299 -27.38 46.45 -14.38
C LEU A 299 -27.79 45.03 -14.80
N VAL A 300 -26.94 44.07 -14.51
CA VAL A 300 -27.10 42.65 -14.86
C VAL A 300 -27.64 41.90 -13.67
N ASN A 301 -28.86 41.37 -13.75
CA ASN A 301 -29.45 40.52 -12.71
C ASN A 301 -29.92 39.21 -13.35
N GLU A 302 -29.56 38.07 -12.68
CA GLU A 302 -29.93 36.74 -13.16
C GLU A 302 -30.03 35.76 -11.97
N VAL A 303 -30.96 34.81 -12.10
CA VAL A 303 -31.12 33.70 -11.14
C VAL A 303 -30.80 32.39 -11.88
N PHE A 304 -29.79 31.68 -11.40
CA PHE A 304 -29.36 30.42 -11.95
C PHE A 304 -29.89 29.27 -11.09
N ASP A 305 -30.21 28.14 -11.71
CA ASP A 305 -30.65 26.93 -11.04
C ASP A 305 -29.72 25.77 -11.37
N GLY A 306 -29.16 25.09 -10.35
CA GLY A 306 -28.27 23.93 -10.50
C GLY A 306 -26.86 24.22 -11.05
N GLU A 307 -26.48 25.50 -11.17
CA GLU A 307 -25.15 25.89 -11.71
C GLU A 307 -24.09 25.92 -10.63
N ASP A 308 -22.84 25.73 -11.03
CA ASP A 308 -21.67 25.83 -10.08
C ASP A 308 -21.48 27.31 -9.66
N THR A 309 -21.68 27.57 -8.37
CA THR A 309 -21.50 28.89 -7.75
C THR A 309 -20.13 29.52 -8.06
N LYS A 310 -19.05 28.72 -8.11
CA LYS A 310 -17.73 29.25 -8.46
C LYS A 310 -17.63 29.65 -9.92
N HIS A 311 -18.29 28.92 -10.80
CA HIS A 311 -18.35 29.26 -12.22
C HIS A 311 -19.13 30.58 -12.43
N ILE A 312 -20.27 30.72 -11.80
CA ILE A 312 -21.08 31.94 -11.87
C ILE A 312 -20.34 33.14 -11.26
N GLY A 313 -19.62 32.93 -10.17
CA GLY A 313 -18.74 33.98 -9.59
C GLY A 313 -17.67 34.47 -10.56
N LYS A 314 -17.08 33.56 -11.36
CA LYS A 314 -16.12 33.97 -12.42
C LYS A 314 -16.79 34.76 -13.54
N LEU A 315 -18.00 34.42 -13.91
CA LEU A 315 -18.78 35.22 -14.88
C LEU A 315 -19.06 36.64 -14.35
N ALA A 316 -19.50 36.75 -13.09
CA ALA A 316 -19.73 38.04 -12.44
C ALA A 316 -18.45 38.91 -12.41
N ASN A 317 -17.33 38.35 -12.03
CA ASN A 317 -16.03 39.04 -12.04
C ASN A 317 -15.67 39.52 -13.45
N LYS A 318 -15.80 38.65 -14.46
CA LYS A 318 -15.44 38.97 -15.82
C LYS A 318 -16.32 40.09 -16.39
N ILE A 319 -17.62 40.09 -16.11
CA ILE A 319 -18.53 41.18 -16.53
C ILE A 319 -18.07 42.51 -15.94
N THR A 320 -17.75 42.57 -14.62
CA THR A 320 -17.37 43.80 -13.95
C THR A 320 -15.93 44.25 -14.22
N GLU A 321 -15.06 43.37 -14.73
CA GLU A 321 -13.72 43.70 -15.21
C GLU A 321 -13.71 44.27 -16.64
N GLU A 322 -14.61 43.78 -17.52
CA GLU A 322 -14.61 44.13 -18.94
C GLU A 322 -15.65 45.23 -19.28
N TYR A 323 -16.67 45.45 -18.45
CA TYR A 323 -17.77 46.38 -18.71
C TYR A 323 -18.04 47.25 -17.48
N GLU A 324 -18.54 48.47 -17.70
CA GLU A 324 -19.06 49.31 -16.62
C GLU A 324 -20.45 48.78 -16.18
N ALA A 325 -20.41 47.84 -15.23
CA ALA A 325 -21.57 47.05 -14.85
C ALA A 325 -21.69 46.80 -13.35
N ILE A 326 -22.93 46.59 -12.91
CA ILE A 326 -23.26 46.01 -11.62
C ILE A 326 -23.94 44.66 -11.88
N VAL A 327 -23.50 43.63 -11.20
CA VAL A 327 -23.97 42.26 -11.35
C VAL A 327 -24.63 41.79 -10.05
N LEU A 328 -25.85 41.31 -10.13
CA LEU A 328 -26.66 40.76 -9.05
C LEU A 328 -27.07 39.33 -9.43
N PHE A 329 -26.25 38.37 -9.08
CA PHE A 329 -26.53 36.96 -9.38
C PHE A 329 -27.01 36.21 -8.14
N ALA A 330 -27.97 35.30 -8.33
CA ALA A 330 -28.39 34.31 -7.38
C ALA A 330 -28.17 32.90 -7.99
N VAL A 331 -27.68 31.97 -7.22
CA VAL A 331 -27.52 30.56 -7.63
C VAL A 331 -28.29 29.67 -6.67
N LYS A 332 -29.34 29.03 -7.18
CA LYS A 332 -30.15 28.05 -6.44
C LYS A 332 -29.54 26.66 -6.60
N ASN A 333 -29.29 25.98 -5.49
CA ASN A 333 -28.77 24.60 -5.45
C ASN A 333 -29.52 23.82 -4.35
N GLY A 334 -30.60 23.14 -4.72
CA GLY A 334 -31.46 22.44 -3.77
C GLY A 334 -32.05 23.40 -2.72
N ASP A 335 -31.82 23.15 -1.45
CA ASP A 335 -32.30 23.95 -0.32
C ASP A 335 -31.44 25.21 -0.03
N ARG A 336 -30.46 25.50 -0.83
CA ARG A 336 -29.54 26.64 -0.63
C ARG A 336 -29.58 27.63 -1.81
N VAL A 337 -29.38 28.88 -1.46
CA VAL A 337 -29.19 29.99 -2.41
C VAL A 337 -27.89 30.71 -2.08
N ASN A 338 -27.10 31.03 -3.09
CA ASN A 338 -25.91 31.88 -2.98
C ASN A 338 -26.18 33.19 -3.76
N LEU A 339 -25.97 34.34 -3.13
CA LEU A 339 -26.00 35.64 -3.77
C LEU A 339 -24.55 36.07 -4.08
N ILE A 340 -24.33 36.60 -5.28
CA ILE A 340 -23.03 37.08 -5.76
C ILE A 340 -23.27 38.46 -6.38
N PHE A 341 -22.82 39.50 -5.67
CA PHE A 341 -23.02 40.91 -6.04
C PHE A 341 -21.67 41.55 -6.32
N ASN A 342 -21.46 41.97 -7.56
CA ASN A 342 -20.20 42.58 -7.98
C ASN A 342 -20.49 43.94 -8.69
N SER A 343 -19.53 44.84 -8.62
CA SER A 343 -19.54 46.13 -9.28
C SER A 343 -18.18 46.42 -9.90
N SER A 344 -18.18 47.08 -11.05
CA SER A 344 -16.94 47.65 -11.61
C SER A 344 -16.32 48.65 -10.68
N LYS A 345 -14.98 48.73 -10.62
CA LYS A 345 -14.23 49.58 -9.70
C LYS A 345 -14.48 51.07 -9.88
N ASP A 346 -14.94 51.46 -11.05
CA ASP A 346 -15.23 52.86 -11.37
C ASP A 346 -16.57 53.34 -10.79
N ILE A 347 -17.47 52.40 -10.43
CA ILE A 347 -18.76 52.68 -9.84
C ILE A 347 -18.64 52.84 -8.31
N LYS A 348 -18.34 54.08 -7.84
CA LYS A 348 -18.10 54.35 -6.41
C LYS A 348 -19.38 54.71 -5.63
N LYS A 349 -20.49 54.97 -6.30
CA LYS A 349 -21.74 55.36 -5.66
C LYS A 349 -22.46 54.24 -4.94
N VAL A 350 -22.17 52.96 -5.27
CA VAL A 350 -22.81 51.80 -4.71
C VAL A 350 -21.82 50.95 -3.94
N ASN A 351 -22.23 50.45 -2.77
CA ASN A 351 -21.43 49.54 -1.97
C ASN A 351 -22.10 48.13 -1.96
N MET A 352 -21.48 47.16 -2.62
CA MET A 352 -22.02 45.82 -2.76
C MET A 352 -22.19 45.09 -1.42
N SER A 353 -21.31 45.39 -0.44
CA SER A 353 -21.45 44.80 0.90
C SER A 353 -22.71 45.26 1.62
N ASP A 354 -23.09 46.55 1.47
CA ASP A 354 -24.30 47.09 2.11
C ASP A 354 -25.56 46.62 1.40
N ILE A 355 -25.54 46.55 0.05
CA ILE A 355 -26.65 45.97 -0.72
C ILE A 355 -26.86 44.50 -0.32
N LEU A 356 -25.78 43.71 -0.21
CA LEU A 356 -25.87 42.30 0.17
C LEU A 356 -26.45 42.15 1.58
N LYS A 357 -25.96 42.92 2.57
CA LYS A 357 -26.41 42.80 3.97
C LYS A 357 -27.94 42.97 4.11
N ASP A 358 -28.53 43.91 3.36
CA ASP A 358 -29.96 44.12 3.42
C ASP A 358 -30.72 43.01 2.65
N THR A 359 -30.20 42.60 1.51
CA THR A 359 -30.85 41.60 0.63
C THR A 359 -30.81 40.21 1.22
N ILE A 360 -29.71 39.82 1.86
CA ILE A 360 -29.48 38.44 2.28
C ILE A 360 -30.42 38.02 3.43
N THR A 361 -30.98 38.96 4.14
CA THR A 361 -31.97 38.69 5.20
C THR A 361 -33.23 38.05 4.62
N LEU A 362 -33.61 38.37 3.36
CA LEU A 362 -34.78 37.83 2.68
C LEU A 362 -34.68 36.30 2.41
N ILE A 363 -33.47 35.77 2.41
CA ILE A 363 -33.18 34.34 2.23
C ILE A 363 -32.65 33.67 3.52
N ASP A 364 -32.88 34.26 4.68
CA ASP A 364 -32.36 33.79 5.97
C ASP A 364 -30.84 33.50 5.91
N GLY A 365 -30.11 34.33 5.21
CA GLY A 365 -28.70 34.10 4.88
C GLY A 365 -27.69 34.91 5.70
N ARG A 366 -26.42 34.60 5.49
CA ARG A 366 -25.29 35.37 5.99
C ARG A 366 -24.24 35.54 4.89
N GLY A 367 -23.63 36.68 4.87
CA GLY A 367 -22.60 36.97 3.86
C GLY A 367 -21.86 38.25 4.21
N GLY A 368 -20.92 38.62 3.36
CA GLY A 368 -20.15 39.83 3.47
C GLY A 368 -19.28 40.05 2.24
N GLY A 369 -18.51 41.11 2.29
CA GLY A 369 -17.66 41.48 1.18
C GLY A 369 -17.05 42.87 1.39
N ASN A 370 -16.72 43.49 0.28
CA ASN A 370 -16.24 44.88 0.25
C ASN A 370 -17.14 45.73 -0.67
N GLN A 371 -16.71 46.96 -0.93
CA GLN A 371 -17.46 47.91 -1.77
C GLN A 371 -17.76 47.37 -3.18
N PHE A 372 -16.86 46.56 -3.78
CA PHE A 372 -16.97 46.14 -5.17
C PHE A 372 -17.40 44.67 -5.35
N ALA A 373 -17.27 43.84 -4.31
CA ALA A 373 -17.65 42.43 -4.38
C ALA A 373 -18.15 41.95 -3.02
N ALA A 374 -19.32 41.33 -3.01
CA ALA A 374 -19.91 40.75 -1.83
C ALA A 374 -20.65 39.46 -2.21
N GLN A 375 -20.57 38.46 -1.32
CA GLN A 375 -21.24 37.18 -1.52
C GLN A 375 -21.76 36.62 -0.19
N GLY A 376 -22.80 35.82 -0.29
CA GLY A 376 -23.36 35.16 0.88
C GLY A 376 -24.26 34.00 0.51
N GLY A 377 -24.57 33.17 1.51
CA GLY A 377 -25.44 32.02 1.33
C GLY A 377 -26.64 32.06 2.28
N GLY A 378 -27.77 31.55 1.84
CA GLY A 378 -29.00 31.45 2.62
C GLY A 378 -29.84 30.23 2.21
N LYS A 379 -31.09 30.21 2.66
CA LYS A 379 -32.07 29.15 2.35
C LYS A 379 -32.83 29.44 1.08
N ASN A 380 -33.13 28.41 0.32
CA ASN A 380 -34.07 28.50 -0.80
C ASN A 380 -35.52 28.44 -0.26
N ASN A 381 -35.98 29.55 0.28
CA ASN A 381 -37.28 29.72 0.90
C ASN A 381 -38.35 30.30 -0.05
N GLY A 382 -38.07 30.30 -1.34
CA GLY A 382 -38.94 30.86 -2.38
C GLY A 382 -38.80 32.39 -2.59
N ASN A 383 -37.94 33.06 -1.82
CA ASN A 383 -37.78 34.52 -1.89
C ASN A 383 -36.56 34.96 -2.74
N THR A 384 -35.96 34.05 -3.50
CA THR A 384 -34.73 34.37 -4.27
C THR A 384 -34.95 35.48 -5.29
N GLU A 385 -36.01 35.37 -6.08
CA GLU A 385 -36.38 36.38 -7.09
C GLU A 385 -36.72 37.72 -6.42
N VAL A 386 -37.48 37.68 -5.33
CA VAL A 386 -37.81 38.89 -4.53
C VAL A 386 -36.55 39.56 -3.98
N ALA A 387 -35.58 38.79 -3.56
CA ALA A 387 -34.29 39.31 -3.06
C ALA A 387 -33.50 40.01 -4.18
N ILE A 388 -33.43 39.41 -5.36
CA ILE A 388 -32.77 40.04 -6.52
C ILE A 388 -33.52 41.30 -6.98
N ASP A 389 -34.86 41.29 -7.03
CA ASP A 389 -35.67 42.49 -7.36
C ASP A 389 -35.50 43.61 -6.34
N TYR A 390 -35.42 43.25 -5.03
CA TYR A 390 -35.17 44.23 -3.99
C TYR A 390 -33.78 44.91 -4.18
N ALA A 391 -32.75 44.12 -4.39
CA ALA A 391 -31.39 44.64 -4.65
C ALA A 391 -31.33 45.50 -5.91
N THR A 392 -32.00 45.07 -7.00
CA THR A 392 -32.10 45.79 -8.25
C THR A 392 -32.74 47.15 -8.05
N ASN A 393 -33.92 47.20 -7.39
CA ASN A 393 -34.63 48.46 -7.12
C ASN A 393 -33.83 49.40 -6.21
N LYS A 394 -33.16 48.86 -5.21
CA LYS A 394 -32.28 49.64 -4.32
C LYS A 394 -31.14 50.32 -5.07
N ILE A 395 -30.46 49.55 -5.96
CA ILE A 395 -29.38 50.09 -6.81
C ILE A 395 -29.92 51.14 -7.77
N ARG A 396 -31.08 50.89 -8.39
CA ARG A 396 -31.73 51.86 -9.28
C ARG A 396 -31.97 53.19 -8.58
N ASN A 397 -32.52 53.18 -7.33
CA ASN A 397 -32.74 54.40 -6.55
C ASN A 397 -31.47 55.13 -6.12
N ILE A 398 -30.33 54.46 -6.04
CA ILE A 398 -29.04 55.07 -5.75
C ILE A 398 -28.40 55.74 -6.96
N LEU A 399 -28.66 55.20 -8.16
CA LEU A 399 -28.03 55.63 -9.41
C LEU A 399 -28.81 56.78 -10.11
N ILE A 400 -30.13 56.81 -9.95
CA ILE A 400 -30.97 57.92 -10.40
C ILE A 400 -30.89 59.07 -9.46
#